data_05a3376166e55633407d15aec706ae01
#
_entry.id   05a3376166e55633407d15aec706ae01
#
_cell.length_a   1.000
_cell.length_b   1.000
_cell.length_c   1.000
_cell.angle_alpha   90.00
_cell.angle_beta   90.00
_cell.angle_gamma   90.00
#
_symmetry.space_group_name_H-M   'P 1'
#
loop_
_entity.id
_entity.type
_entity.pdbx_description
1 polymer ?
#
loop_
_entity_poly.entity_id
_entity_poly.type
_entity_poly.pdbx_seq_one_letter_code
_entity_poly.pdbx_strand_id
1 'polypeptide(L)'
;HRTSLGYRTYFCPVCGRRFNERTGSPFNDLQFPTDIVLLAVLWRLRYKLSFRDVAELLLQRGFEISHETIRAWEFRFAPWVSENLRTKRRGTAGVSWYLDETYIKVGGQWRYLYRAIDRDGNLLDSMLSEHRDKHAARRFLRRLLDGAGEKPLRMTTDKHPAYTKAIRWIIGRKVLHRQNQYLNNRMEQSHRPIKQRYYPMLGFQNFESASRFCSAFDELRNYLRARSVDDEPIRASTRREIFTGRWSALMTELAG
;
A
#
# COMPACT_ATOMS: atom_id res chain seq x y z
N HIS A 1 -26.98 -5.25 -26.00
CA HIS A 1 -26.48 -6.57 -25.64
C HIS A 1 -25.75 -6.51 -24.30
N ARG A 2 -25.57 -7.68 -23.67
CA ARG A 2 -24.72 -7.82 -22.48
C ARG A 2 -23.64 -8.86 -22.73
N THR A 3 -22.50 -8.72 -22.04
CA THR A 3 -21.46 -9.75 -21.99
C THR A 3 -21.95 -10.94 -21.13
N SER A 4 -21.23 -12.06 -21.17
CA SER A 4 -21.48 -13.21 -20.27
C SER A 4 -21.43 -12.86 -18.79
N LEU A 5 -20.69 -11.81 -18.42
CA LEU A 5 -20.57 -11.28 -17.06
C LEU A 5 -21.65 -10.22 -16.72
N GLY A 6 -22.61 -9.97 -17.61
CA GLY A 6 -23.71 -9.03 -17.38
C GLY A 6 -23.43 -7.57 -17.74
N TYR A 7 -22.21 -7.20 -18.14
CA TYR A 7 -21.86 -5.81 -18.54
C TYR A 7 -22.59 -5.40 -19.81
N ARG A 8 -23.10 -4.17 -19.87
CA ARG A 8 -23.74 -3.64 -21.07
C ARG A 8 -22.69 -3.43 -22.16
N THR A 9 -23.03 -3.81 -23.39
CA THR A 9 -22.19 -3.60 -24.57
C THR A 9 -22.79 -2.51 -25.42
N TYR A 10 -21.97 -1.54 -25.77
CA TYR A 10 -22.28 -0.40 -26.61
C TYR A 10 -21.55 -0.52 -27.95
N PHE A 11 -22.06 0.17 -28.96
CA PHE A 11 -21.45 0.25 -30.28
C PHE A 11 -21.16 1.72 -30.61
N CYS A 12 -19.95 2.02 -31.04
CA CYS A 12 -19.58 3.35 -31.50
C CYS A 12 -19.85 3.48 -33.00
N PRO A 13 -20.79 4.31 -33.44
CA PRO A 13 -21.09 4.46 -34.86
C PRO A 13 -19.96 5.13 -35.66
N VAL A 14 -19.06 5.88 -34.98
CA VAL A 14 -17.96 6.60 -35.63
C VAL A 14 -16.80 5.68 -35.96
N CYS A 15 -16.38 4.81 -35.04
CA CYS A 15 -15.23 3.92 -35.23
C CYS A 15 -15.59 2.45 -35.43
N GLY A 16 -16.86 2.07 -35.40
CA GLY A 16 -17.35 0.70 -35.57
C GLY A 16 -16.96 -0.28 -34.43
N ARG A 17 -16.40 0.20 -33.34
CA ARG A 17 -15.95 -0.66 -32.24
C ARG A 17 -17.04 -0.87 -31.20
N ARG A 18 -17.05 -2.08 -30.62
CA ARG A 18 -17.85 -2.37 -29.43
C ARG A 18 -17.05 -2.06 -28.17
N PHE A 19 -17.73 -1.54 -27.16
CA PHE A 19 -17.14 -1.24 -25.85
C PHE A 19 -18.14 -1.54 -24.72
N ASN A 20 -17.66 -1.65 -23.50
CA ASN A 20 -18.46 -1.84 -22.30
C ASN A 20 -17.83 -1.03 -21.14
N GLU A 21 -18.43 -1.11 -19.96
CA GLU A 21 -17.98 -0.38 -18.76
C GLU A 21 -16.51 -0.69 -18.37
N ARG A 22 -15.96 -1.84 -18.82
CA ARG A 22 -14.57 -2.25 -18.54
C ARG A 22 -13.58 -1.84 -19.63
N THR A 23 -14.06 -1.36 -20.77
CA THR A 23 -13.19 -1.01 -21.90
C THR A 23 -12.27 0.14 -21.52
N GLY A 24 -10.96 -0.05 -21.67
CA GLY A 24 -9.94 0.92 -21.27
C GLY A 24 -9.58 0.87 -19.79
N SER A 25 -10.29 0.09 -18.97
CA SER A 25 -9.92 -0.15 -17.57
C SER A 25 -8.90 -1.29 -17.43
N PRO A 26 -8.20 -1.37 -16.29
CA PRO A 26 -7.32 -2.51 -16.00
C PRO A 26 -8.05 -3.87 -15.94
N PHE A 27 -9.38 -3.87 -15.83
CA PHE A 27 -10.23 -5.06 -15.73
C PHE A 27 -10.77 -5.55 -17.07
N ASN A 28 -10.43 -4.89 -18.18
CA ASN A 28 -10.81 -5.37 -19.50
C ASN A 28 -10.25 -6.77 -19.74
N ASP A 29 -11.00 -7.60 -20.48
CA ASP A 29 -10.64 -8.97 -20.85
C ASP A 29 -10.53 -10.00 -19.71
N LEU A 30 -10.95 -9.65 -18.50
CA LEU A 30 -11.03 -10.62 -17.39
C LEU A 30 -12.30 -11.47 -17.49
N GLN A 31 -12.17 -12.77 -17.19
CA GLN A 31 -13.26 -13.75 -17.20
C GLN A 31 -14.16 -13.68 -15.96
N PHE A 32 -13.80 -12.89 -14.96
CA PHE A 32 -14.53 -12.74 -13.70
C PHE A 32 -15.02 -11.30 -13.50
N PRO A 33 -16.11 -11.10 -12.74
CA PRO A 33 -16.59 -9.77 -12.39
C PRO A 33 -15.53 -8.92 -11.69
N THR A 34 -15.53 -7.62 -11.96
CA THR A 34 -14.52 -6.68 -11.41
C THR A 34 -14.49 -6.66 -9.88
N ASP A 35 -15.67 -6.69 -9.24
CA ASP A 35 -15.82 -6.73 -7.79
C ASP A 35 -15.22 -7.98 -7.16
N ILE A 36 -15.35 -9.15 -7.79
CA ILE A 36 -14.76 -10.41 -7.33
C ILE A 36 -13.23 -10.36 -7.43
N VAL A 37 -12.70 -9.85 -8.54
CA VAL A 37 -11.25 -9.70 -8.73
C VAL A 37 -10.67 -8.74 -7.68
N LEU A 38 -11.30 -7.58 -7.49
CA LEU A 38 -10.90 -6.61 -6.47
C LEU A 38 -11.00 -7.18 -5.06
N LEU A 39 -12.09 -7.86 -4.74
CA LEU A 39 -12.30 -8.49 -3.44
C LEU A 39 -11.17 -9.47 -3.12
N ALA A 40 -10.80 -10.34 -4.07
CA ALA A 40 -9.70 -11.29 -3.92
C ALA A 40 -8.37 -10.58 -3.61
N VAL A 41 -8.04 -9.55 -4.40
CA VAL A 41 -6.80 -8.78 -4.24
C VAL A 41 -6.78 -8.03 -2.90
N LEU A 42 -7.86 -7.34 -2.56
CA LEU A 42 -7.95 -6.59 -1.30
C LEU A 42 -7.94 -7.52 -0.07
N TRP A 43 -8.59 -8.68 -0.12
CA TRP A 43 -8.51 -9.68 0.94
C TRP A 43 -7.09 -10.18 1.11
N ARG A 44 -6.41 -10.52 0.02
CA ARG A 44 -5.01 -10.96 0.06
C ARG A 44 -4.10 -9.88 0.63
N LEU A 45 -4.30 -8.62 0.32
CA LEU A 45 -3.52 -7.50 0.86
C LEU A 45 -3.89 -7.20 2.32
N ARG A 46 -5.17 -7.25 2.68
CA ARG A 46 -5.65 -6.81 4.00
C ARG A 46 -5.52 -7.87 5.09
N TYR A 47 -5.86 -9.12 4.79
CA TYR A 47 -5.94 -10.20 5.77
C TYR A 47 -4.74 -11.16 5.66
N LYS A 48 -4.50 -11.97 6.71
CA LYS A 48 -3.42 -12.96 6.75
C LYS A 48 -3.80 -14.24 6.01
N LEU A 49 -4.28 -14.10 4.80
CA LEU A 49 -4.73 -15.20 3.95
C LEU A 49 -3.63 -15.59 2.96
N SER A 50 -3.43 -16.87 2.73
CA SER A 50 -2.67 -17.36 1.59
C SER A 50 -3.50 -17.22 0.29
N PHE A 51 -2.89 -17.43 -0.87
CA PHE A 51 -3.65 -17.47 -2.12
C PHE A 51 -4.65 -18.63 -2.16
N ARG A 52 -4.32 -19.75 -1.50
CA ARG A 52 -5.20 -20.90 -1.37
C ARG A 52 -6.40 -20.60 -0.49
N ASP A 53 -6.19 -19.96 0.67
CA ASP A 53 -7.29 -19.54 1.54
C ASP A 53 -8.27 -18.62 0.81
N VAL A 54 -7.76 -17.68 -0.01
CA VAL A 54 -8.62 -16.81 -0.81
C VAL A 54 -9.40 -17.59 -1.86
N ALA A 55 -8.77 -18.57 -2.51
CA ALA A 55 -9.45 -19.45 -3.48
C ALA A 55 -10.58 -20.25 -2.81
N GLU A 56 -10.33 -20.81 -1.63
CA GLU A 56 -11.35 -21.55 -0.85
C GLU A 56 -12.51 -20.63 -0.41
N LEU A 57 -12.22 -19.41 0.03
CA LEU A 57 -13.25 -18.44 0.40
C LEU A 57 -14.11 -18.01 -0.79
N LEU A 58 -13.55 -17.95 -1.99
CA LEU A 58 -14.29 -17.65 -3.22
C LEU A 58 -15.09 -18.87 -3.69
N LEU A 59 -14.55 -20.07 -3.55
CA LEU A 59 -15.28 -21.32 -3.85
C LEU A 59 -16.55 -21.44 -3.01
N GLN A 60 -16.50 -21.11 -1.72
CA GLN A 60 -17.68 -21.07 -0.85
C GLN A 60 -18.75 -20.06 -1.31
N ARG A 61 -18.40 -19.13 -2.19
CA ARG A 61 -19.30 -18.15 -2.82
C ARG A 61 -19.69 -18.50 -4.25
N GLY A 62 -19.36 -19.74 -4.69
CA GLY A 62 -19.67 -20.23 -6.01
C GLY A 62 -18.70 -19.81 -7.11
N PHE A 63 -17.54 -19.26 -6.76
CA PHE A 63 -16.50 -18.88 -7.72
C PHE A 63 -15.33 -19.87 -7.66
N GLU A 64 -15.23 -20.73 -8.65
CA GLU A 64 -14.11 -21.65 -8.81
C GLU A 64 -12.94 -20.93 -9.47
N ILE A 65 -11.96 -20.54 -8.65
CA ILE A 65 -10.81 -19.74 -9.07
C ILE A 65 -9.54 -20.36 -8.49
N SER A 66 -8.55 -20.65 -9.35
CA SER A 66 -7.29 -21.20 -8.88
C SER A 66 -6.47 -20.17 -8.09
N HIS A 67 -5.69 -20.63 -7.13
CA HIS A 67 -4.78 -19.79 -6.36
C HIS A 67 -3.71 -19.11 -7.25
N GLU A 68 -3.36 -19.70 -8.40
CA GLU A 68 -2.45 -19.09 -9.38
C GLU A 68 -3.12 -17.90 -10.10
N THR A 69 -4.41 -18.00 -10.41
CA THR A 69 -5.18 -16.87 -10.95
C THR A 69 -5.20 -15.70 -9.96
N ILE A 70 -5.42 -15.97 -8.68
CA ILE A 70 -5.42 -14.93 -7.63
C ILE A 70 -4.03 -14.32 -7.48
N ARG A 71 -2.95 -15.11 -7.61
CA ARG A 71 -1.57 -14.61 -7.64
C ARG A 71 -1.33 -13.68 -8.83
N ALA A 72 -1.83 -14.05 -10.02
CA ALA A 72 -1.75 -13.23 -11.23
C ALA A 72 -2.53 -11.91 -11.05
N TRP A 73 -3.68 -11.94 -10.39
CA TRP A 73 -4.44 -10.73 -10.06
C TRP A 73 -3.71 -9.84 -9.06
N GLU A 74 -3.13 -10.39 -7.99
CA GLU A 74 -2.30 -9.59 -7.08
C GLU A 74 -1.13 -8.96 -7.82
N PHE A 75 -0.46 -9.71 -8.69
CA PHE A 75 0.64 -9.20 -9.51
C PHE A 75 0.20 -7.99 -10.35
N ARG A 76 -0.94 -8.09 -11.02
CA ARG A 76 -1.47 -7.07 -11.93
C ARG A 76 -2.06 -5.87 -11.19
N PHE A 77 -2.84 -6.10 -10.13
CA PHE A 77 -3.68 -5.06 -9.53
C PHE A 77 -3.10 -4.45 -8.24
N ALA A 78 -2.21 -5.10 -7.52
CA ALA A 78 -1.63 -4.51 -6.31
C ALA A 78 -0.87 -3.20 -6.58
N PRO A 79 -0.07 -3.04 -7.66
CA PRO A 79 0.55 -1.77 -8.01
C PRO A 79 -0.48 -0.68 -8.32
N TRP A 80 -1.53 -1.03 -9.05
CA TRP A 80 -2.60 -0.12 -9.41
C TRP A 80 -3.39 0.37 -8.19
N VAL A 81 -3.76 -0.53 -7.26
CA VAL A 81 -4.38 -0.18 -5.98
C VAL A 81 -3.46 0.75 -5.17
N SER A 82 -2.18 0.41 -5.10
CA SER A 82 -1.17 1.20 -4.38
C SER A 82 -1.07 2.63 -4.92
N GLU A 83 -1.01 2.79 -6.24
CA GLU A 83 -0.86 4.12 -6.86
C GLU A 83 -2.13 4.97 -6.71
N ASN A 84 -3.32 4.38 -6.87
CA ASN A 84 -4.58 5.07 -6.61
C ASN A 84 -4.65 5.61 -5.18
N LEU A 85 -4.32 4.78 -4.19
CA LEU A 85 -4.33 5.18 -2.78
C LEU A 85 -3.24 6.20 -2.46
N ARG A 86 -2.06 6.08 -3.07
CA ARG A 86 -0.96 7.03 -2.94
C ARG A 86 -1.34 8.41 -3.48
N THR A 87 -2.00 8.45 -4.63
CA THR A 87 -2.47 9.70 -5.24
C THR A 87 -3.47 10.42 -4.34
N LYS A 88 -4.38 9.71 -3.70
CA LYS A 88 -5.36 10.27 -2.76
C LYS A 88 -4.74 10.93 -1.52
N ARG A 89 -3.62 10.42 -1.03
CA ARG A 89 -2.95 10.99 0.16
C ARG A 89 -1.93 12.08 -0.15
N ARG A 90 -1.69 12.42 -1.42
CA ARG A 90 -0.76 13.50 -1.79
C ARG A 90 -1.18 14.81 -1.13
N GLY A 91 -0.19 15.55 -0.61
CA GLY A 91 -0.41 16.86 0.03
C GLY A 91 -1.06 16.80 1.43
N THR A 92 -1.26 15.62 2.03
CA THR A 92 -1.82 15.47 3.39
C THR A 92 -0.75 15.26 4.46
N ALA A 93 0.53 15.44 4.13
CA ALA A 93 1.64 15.20 5.05
C ALA A 93 1.69 16.25 6.16
N GLY A 94 1.79 15.80 7.41
CA GLY A 94 2.07 16.68 8.53
C GLY A 94 3.52 17.22 8.51
N VAL A 95 3.79 18.26 9.28
CA VAL A 95 5.09 18.96 9.30
C VAL A 95 6.22 18.22 10.04
N SER A 96 5.91 17.15 10.75
CA SER A 96 6.87 16.35 11.53
C SER A 96 6.89 14.91 11.01
N TRP A 97 8.03 14.48 10.49
CA TRP A 97 8.21 13.16 9.89
C TRP A 97 9.12 12.28 10.73
N TYR A 98 8.77 10.99 10.77
CA TYR A 98 9.52 9.93 11.43
C TYR A 98 9.92 8.90 10.37
N LEU A 99 11.20 8.61 10.28
CA LEU A 99 11.76 7.67 9.30
C LEU A 99 12.52 6.57 10.02
N ASP A 100 12.32 5.36 9.56
CA ASP A 100 13.07 4.19 10.01
C ASP A 100 13.00 3.08 8.96
N GLU A 101 13.89 2.08 9.07
CA GLU A 101 13.81 0.89 8.27
C GLU A 101 13.65 -0.36 9.13
N THR A 102 12.96 -1.34 8.55
CA THR A 102 12.86 -2.68 9.12
C THR A 102 13.36 -3.73 8.13
N TYR A 103 13.74 -4.88 8.67
CA TYR A 103 14.28 -5.98 7.88
C TYR A 103 13.18 -6.92 7.42
N ILE A 104 13.25 -7.33 6.15
CA ILE A 104 12.38 -8.34 5.54
C ILE A 104 13.26 -9.34 4.80
N LYS A 105 13.01 -10.63 4.97
CA LYS A 105 13.74 -11.70 4.28
C LYS A 105 13.09 -11.96 2.91
N VAL A 106 13.88 -11.89 1.85
CA VAL A 106 13.44 -12.09 0.47
C VAL A 106 14.44 -13.02 -0.23
N GLY A 107 13.98 -14.17 -0.71
CA GLY A 107 14.84 -15.18 -1.33
C GLY A 107 16.00 -15.59 -0.44
N GLY A 108 15.74 -15.75 0.87
CA GLY A 108 16.79 -16.07 1.83
C GLY A 108 17.67 -14.90 2.29
N GLN A 109 17.61 -13.74 1.64
CA GLN A 109 18.45 -12.58 1.92
C GLN A 109 17.70 -11.47 2.66
N TRP A 110 18.40 -10.76 3.56
CA TRP A 110 17.83 -9.61 4.27
C TRP A 110 17.75 -8.41 3.34
N ARG A 111 16.55 -7.79 3.29
CA ARG A 111 16.22 -6.57 2.57
C ARG A 111 15.68 -5.52 3.53
N TYR A 112 15.67 -4.26 3.13
CA TYR A 112 15.41 -3.13 4.00
C TYR A 112 14.15 -2.41 3.54
N LEU A 113 13.10 -2.45 4.35
CA LEU A 113 11.87 -1.70 4.11
C LEU A 113 11.97 -0.34 4.82
N TYR A 114 12.29 0.69 4.05
CA TYR A 114 12.24 2.08 4.48
C TYR A 114 10.79 2.53 4.62
N ARG A 115 10.47 3.21 5.70
CA ARG A 115 9.14 3.76 5.95
C ARG A 115 9.23 5.13 6.56
N ALA A 116 8.29 6.01 6.19
CA ALA A 116 8.10 7.32 6.78
C ALA A 116 6.64 7.48 7.19
N ILE A 117 6.44 8.04 8.36
CA ILE A 117 5.13 8.40 8.91
C ILE A 117 5.17 9.84 9.44
N ASP A 118 4.01 10.48 9.51
CA ASP A 118 3.88 11.75 10.22
C ASP A 118 3.66 11.57 11.73
N ARG A 119 3.43 12.69 12.43
CA ARG A 119 3.16 12.69 13.86
C ARG A 119 1.95 11.85 14.25
N ASP A 120 0.92 11.78 13.40
CA ASP A 120 -0.32 11.05 13.66
C ASP A 120 -0.23 9.59 13.21
N GLY A 121 0.96 9.17 12.75
CA GLY A 121 1.26 7.83 12.28
C GLY A 121 0.69 7.54 10.89
N ASN A 122 0.35 8.56 10.11
CA ASN A 122 -0.05 8.37 8.72
C ASN A 122 1.16 8.02 7.88
N LEU A 123 0.98 7.09 6.97
CA LEU A 123 2.01 6.73 6.01
C LEU A 123 2.31 7.93 5.10
N LEU A 124 3.57 8.30 5.04
CA LEU A 124 4.07 9.27 4.06
C LEU A 124 4.65 8.56 2.85
N ASP A 125 5.44 7.51 3.06
CA ASP A 125 5.89 6.61 1.99
C ASP A 125 6.49 5.32 2.57
N SER A 126 6.59 4.28 1.71
CA SER A 126 7.34 3.06 1.99
C SER A 126 8.08 2.59 0.75
N MET A 127 9.31 2.08 0.92
CA MET A 127 10.17 1.62 -0.17
C MET A 127 11.01 0.43 0.27
N LEU A 128 10.92 -0.69 -0.44
CA LEU A 128 11.84 -1.79 -0.24
C LEU A 128 13.17 -1.51 -0.97
N SER A 129 14.29 -1.80 -0.34
CA SER A 129 15.63 -1.67 -0.90
C SER A 129 16.47 -2.91 -0.64
N GLU A 130 17.34 -3.22 -1.59
CA GLU A 130 18.32 -4.31 -1.43
C GLU A 130 19.41 -3.95 -0.43
N HIS A 131 19.76 -2.67 -0.34
CA HIS A 131 20.86 -2.16 0.48
C HIS A 131 20.39 -1.14 1.51
N ARG A 132 21.09 -1.11 2.66
CA ARG A 132 20.97 -0.11 3.71
C ARG A 132 22.13 0.87 3.61
N ASP A 133 22.06 1.77 2.65
CA ASP A 133 23.14 2.70 2.35
C ASP A 133 22.64 4.14 2.09
N LYS A 134 23.60 5.04 1.87
CA LYS A 134 23.31 6.45 1.57
C LYS A 134 22.51 6.64 0.26
N HIS A 135 22.67 5.73 -0.70
CA HIS A 135 21.97 5.81 -2.00
C HIS A 135 20.50 5.42 -1.84
N ALA A 136 20.22 4.35 -1.08
CA ALA A 136 18.86 3.96 -0.73
C ALA A 136 18.14 5.06 0.06
N ALA A 137 18.79 5.63 1.09
CA ALA A 137 18.25 6.74 1.86
C ALA A 137 17.92 7.96 0.99
N ARG A 138 18.79 8.31 0.03
CA ARG A 138 18.55 9.42 -0.91
C ARG A 138 17.37 9.15 -1.86
N ARG A 139 17.29 7.93 -2.44
CA ARG A 139 16.16 7.54 -3.29
C ARG A 139 14.85 7.63 -2.52
N PHE A 140 14.84 7.11 -1.29
CA PHE A 140 13.66 7.16 -0.43
C PHE A 140 13.24 8.58 -0.11
N LEU A 141 14.16 9.45 0.29
CA LEU A 141 13.87 10.86 0.61
C LEU A 141 13.38 11.68 -0.59
N ARG A 142 13.90 11.44 -1.80
CA ARG A 142 13.37 12.08 -3.02
C ARG A 142 11.94 11.67 -3.27
N ARG A 143 11.68 10.37 -3.29
CA ARG A 143 10.36 9.82 -3.48
C ARG A 143 9.35 10.31 -2.42
N LEU A 144 9.81 10.43 -1.18
CA LEU A 144 9.03 10.95 -0.07
C LEU A 144 8.62 12.42 -0.29
N LEU A 145 9.55 13.28 -0.73
CA LEU A 145 9.26 14.67 -1.06
C LEU A 145 8.27 14.80 -2.22
N ASP A 146 8.47 14.02 -3.29
CA ASP A 146 7.60 14.04 -4.46
C ASP A 146 6.14 13.67 -4.09
N GLY A 147 5.97 12.78 -3.10
CA GLY A 147 4.66 12.37 -2.61
C GLY A 147 4.04 13.32 -1.59
N ALA A 148 4.84 14.00 -0.79
CA ALA A 148 4.35 14.85 0.31
C ALA A 148 3.93 16.25 -0.14
N GLY A 149 4.50 16.75 -1.23
CA GLY A 149 4.24 18.10 -1.77
C GLY A 149 4.96 19.22 -1.00
N GLU A 150 5.10 19.13 0.30
CA GLU A 150 5.77 20.13 1.14
C GLU A 150 6.94 19.53 1.94
N LYS A 151 7.91 20.38 2.29
CA LYS A 151 9.03 19.96 3.11
C LYS A 151 8.65 19.95 4.59
N PRO A 152 9.12 18.96 5.37
CA PRO A 152 8.88 18.95 6.81
C PRO A 152 9.67 20.02 7.53
N LEU A 153 9.14 20.48 8.65
CA LEU A 153 9.88 21.32 9.61
C LEU A 153 10.81 20.47 10.49
N ARG A 154 10.40 19.22 10.76
CA ARG A 154 11.12 18.28 11.64
C ARG A 154 11.20 16.90 11.02
N MET A 155 12.37 16.28 11.16
CA MET A 155 12.58 14.89 10.80
C MET A 155 13.25 14.16 11.95
N THR A 156 12.67 13.02 12.35
CA THR A 156 13.23 12.15 13.37
C THR A 156 13.66 10.84 12.73
N THR A 157 14.91 10.44 12.96
CA THR A 157 15.45 9.15 12.50
C THR A 157 16.18 8.46 13.65
N ASP A 158 16.55 7.19 13.43
CA ASP A 158 17.59 6.56 14.25
C ASP A 158 18.95 7.26 14.07
N LYS A 159 19.97 6.79 14.78
CA LYS A 159 21.33 7.35 14.70
C LYS A 159 22.13 6.89 13.46
N HIS A 160 21.48 6.26 12.46
CA HIS A 160 22.21 5.75 11.31
C HIS A 160 22.82 6.89 10.45
N PRO A 161 24.15 6.86 10.18
CA PRO A 161 24.86 7.97 9.55
C PRO A 161 24.38 8.34 8.15
N ALA A 162 23.76 7.38 7.42
CA ALA A 162 23.27 7.60 6.07
C ALA A 162 22.18 8.70 6.00
N TYR A 163 21.36 8.85 7.05
CA TYR A 163 20.28 9.82 7.07
C TYR A 163 20.78 11.26 7.18
N THR A 164 21.76 11.54 8.04
CA THR A 164 22.21 12.92 8.29
C THR A 164 22.65 13.63 7.02
N LYS A 165 23.49 12.98 6.21
CA LYS A 165 23.97 13.54 4.94
C LYS A 165 22.85 13.58 3.88
N ALA A 166 22.02 12.54 3.81
CA ALA A 166 20.94 12.45 2.84
C ALA A 166 19.85 13.50 3.09
N ILE A 167 19.44 13.73 4.34
CA ILE A 167 18.47 14.75 4.73
C ILE A 167 18.98 16.14 4.39
N ARG A 168 20.21 16.47 4.81
CA ARG A 168 20.81 17.78 4.51
C ARG A 168 20.87 18.08 3.01
N TRP A 169 21.10 17.05 2.19
CA TRP A 169 21.26 17.22 0.76
C TRP A 169 19.92 17.25 0.00
N ILE A 170 18.95 16.44 0.39
CA ILE A 170 17.66 16.31 -0.32
C ILE A 170 16.62 17.28 0.24
N ILE A 171 16.45 17.33 1.56
CA ILE A 171 15.44 18.17 2.21
C ILE A 171 15.95 19.59 2.41
N GLY A 172 17.22 19.73 2.83
CA GLY A 172 17.87 21.00 3.05
C GLY A 172 18.36 21.18 4.48
N ARG A 173 19.04 22.32 4.72
CA ARG A 173 19.66 22.65 6.02
C ARG A 173 18.68 23.25 7.04
N LYS A 174 17.51 23.73 6.59
CA LYS A 174 16.51 24.39 7.45
C LYS A 174 15.66 23.40 8.24
N VAL A 175 15.64 22.12 7.86
CA VAL A 175 14.89 21.09 8.60
C VAL A 175 15.57 20.74 9.91
N LEU A 176 14.80 20.70 10.99
CA LEU A 176 15.29 20.25 12.31
C LEU A 176 15.41 18.72 12.29
N HIS A 177 16.63 18.20 12.07
CA HIS A 177 16.90 16.77 12.13
C HIS A 177 17.17 16.34 13.58
N ARG A 178 16.33 15.45 14.11
CA ARG A 178 16.45 14.84 15.43
C ARG A 178 16.90 13.40 15.27
N GLN A 179 17.98 13.05 15.97
CA GLN A 179 18.48 11.67 16.05
C GLN A 179 18.19 11.15 17.45
N ASN A 180 17.15 10.32 17.58
CA ASN A 180 16.78 9.79 18.89
C ASN A 180 16.29 8.35 18.75
N GLN A 181 17.02 7.44 19.39
CA GLN A 181 16.70 6.01 19.41
C GLN A 181 15.40 5.72 20.17
N TYR A 182 15.08 6.50 21.20
CA TYR A 182 13.90 6.28 22.07
C TYR A 182 12.61 6.93 21.55
N LEU A 183 12.67 7.89 20.65
CA LEU A 183 11.48 8.48 20.02
C LEU A 183 10.90 7.64 18.89
N ASN A 184 11.49 6.47 18.64
CA ASN A 184 11.11 5.58 17.52
C ASN A 184 10.02 4.56 17.89
N ASN A 185 9.46 4.58 19.11
CA ASN A 185 8.35 3.69 19.49
C ASN A 185 7.16 3.75 18.51
N ARG A 186 6.89 4.94 17.92
CA ARG A 186 5.86 5.09 16.87
C ARG A 186 6.24 4.33 15.61
N MET A 187 7.51 4.31 15.22
CA MET A 187 7.99 3.56 14.07
C MET A 187 7.97 2.06 14.32
N GLU A 188 8.35 1.60 15.51
CA GLU A 188 8.24 0.17 15.88
C GLU A 188 6.80 -0.31 15.80
N GLN A 189 5.84 0.46 16.34
CA GLN A 189 4.41 0.16 16.19
C GLN A 189 3.97 0.17 14.72
N SER A 190 4.56 1.05 13.89
CA SER A 190 4.28 1.10 12.45
C SER A 190 4.85 -0.11 11.72
N HIS A 191 5.98 -0.67 12.13
CA HIS A 191 6.57 -1.88 11.53
C HIS A 191 5.86 -3.18 11.93
N ARG A 192 5.23 -3.22 13.10
CA ARG A 192 4.57 -4.42 13.63
C ARG A 192 3.57 -5.07 12.67
N PRO A 193 2.67 -4.34 11.98
CA PRO A 193 1.70 -4.96 11.07
C PRO A 193 2.32 -5.66 9.87
N ILE A 194 3.35 -5.11 9.26
CA ILE A 194 4.01 -5.78 8.13
C ILE A 194 4.77 -7.03 8.60
N LYS A 195 5.41 -6.99 9.77
CA LYS A 195 6.05 -8.16 10.37
C LYS A 195 5.03 -9.26 10.66
N GLN A 196 3.89 -8.93 11.27
CA GLN A 196 2.80 -9.88 11.53
C GLN A 196 2.20 -10.48 10.26
N ARG A 197 2.33 -9.79 9.13
CA ARG A 197 1.88 -10.24 7.82
C ARG A 197 2.92 -11.13 7.14
N TYR A 198 4.16 -10.72 7.19
CA TYR A 198 5.28 -11.37 6.56
C TYR A 198 5.57 -12.78 7.12
N TYR A 199 5.52 -12.97 8.44
CA TYR A 199 5.82 -14.26 9.07
C TYR A 199 4.85 -15.39 8.63
N PRO A 200 3.52 -15.23 8.68
CA PRO A 200 2.59 -16.26 8.20
C PRO A 200 2.71 -16.56 6.71
N MET A 201 3.23 -15.64 5.91
CA MET A 201 3.44 -15.83 4.48
C MET A 201 4.70 -16.64 4.15
N LEU A 202 5.50 -17.04 5.16
CA LEU A 202 6.81 -17.69 5.01
C LEU A 202 7.83 -16.87 4.20
N GLY A 203 7.67 -15.54 4.19
CA GLY A 203 8.55 -14.61 3.47
C GLY A 203 8.18 -14.41 2.00
N PHE A 204 9.11 -13.82 1.29
CA PHE A 204 9.01 -13.55 -0.14
C PHE A 204 10.14 -14.26 -0.89
N GLN A 205 9.84 -14.76 -2.09
CA GLN A 205 10.83 -15.45 -2.92
C GLN A 205 11.66 -14.48 -3.79
N ASN A 206 11.04 -13.41 -4.29
CA ASN A 206 11.73 -12.43 -5.11
C ASN A 206 11.46 -10.99 -4.67
N PHE A 207 12.38 -10.10 -5.04
CA PHE A 207 12.38 -8.70 -4.62
C PHE A 207 11.19 -7.92 -5.18
N GLU A 208 10.82 -8.13 -6.42
CA GLU A 208 9.72 -7.40 -7.07
C GLU A 208 8.38 -7.71 -6.41
N SER A 209 8.09 -8.98 -6.14
CA SER A 209 6.89 -9.39 -5.42
C SER A 209 6.84 -8.82 -4.01
N ALA A 210 7.97 -8.82 -3.30
CA ALA A 210 8.07 -8.23 -1.97
C ALA A 210 7.83 -6.72 -2.00
N SER A 211 8.45 -6.01 -2.93
CA SER A 211 8.32 -4.55 -3.08
C SER A 211 6.88 -4.16 -3.39
N ARG A 212 6.26 -4.84 -4.35
CA ARG A 212 4.88 -4.63 -4.76
C ARG A 212 3.91 -4.87 -3.61
N PHE A 213 4.04 -6.02 -2.93
CA PHE A 213 3.19 -6.35 -1.79
C PHE A 213 3.33 -5.34 -0.65
N CYS A 214 4.56 -5.00 -0.24
CA CYS A 214 4.79 -4.06 0.87
C CYS A 214 4.20 -2.69 0.57
N SER A 215 4.37 -2.18 -0.65
CA SER A 215 3.78 -0.90 -1.06
C SER A 215 2.25 -0.93 -1.00
N ALA A 216 1.62 -1.92 -1.62
CA ALA A 216 0.17 -2.04 -1.65
C ALA A 216 -0.45 -2.30 -0.27
N PHE A 217 0.20 -3.15 0.54
CA PHE A 217 -0.20 -3.40 1.93
C PHE A 217 -0.17 -2.14 2.78
N ASP A 218 0.92 -1.36 2.69
CA ASP A 218 1.08 -0.15 3.48
C ASP A 218 0.07 0.92 3.10
N GLU A 219 -0.17 1.15 1.80
CA GLU A 219 -1.17 2.11 1.32
C GLU A 219 -2.59 1.69 1.71
N LEU A 220 -2.97 0.43 1.49
CA LEU A 220 -4.29 -0.09 1.85
C LEU A 220 -4.53 -0.02 3.37
N ARG A 221 -3.53 -0.40 4.16
CA ARG A 221 -3.60 -0.31 5.62
C ARG A 221 -3.76 1.13 6.09
N ASN A 222 -3.00 2.07 5.51
CA ASN A 222 -3.09 3.49 5.84
C ASN A 222 -4.45 4.05 5.50
N TYR A 223 -5.00 3.71 4.35
CA TYR A 223 -6.32 4.15 3.91
C TYR A 223 -7.44 3.64 4.82
N LEU A 224 -7.43 2.36 5.18
CA LEU A 224 -8.48 1.74 6.00
C LEU A 224 -8.35 2.02 7.50
N ARG A 225 -7.23 2.60 7.95
CA ARG A 225 -6.99 2.87 9.36
C ARG A 225 -7.88 4.01 9.87
N ALA A 226 -8.67 3.75 10.90
CA ALA A 226 -9.28 4.81 11.70
C ALA A 226 -8.17 5.57 12.46
N ARG A 227 -8.20 6.90 12.41
CA ARG A 227 -7.22 7.79 13.04
C ARG A 227 -7.80 8.37 14.31
N SER A 228 -7.08 8.27 15.43
CA SER A 228 -7.38 9.06 16.62
C SER A 228 -6.98 10.51 16.37
N VAL A 229 -7.77 11.43 16.87
CA VAL A 229 -7.42 12.85 16.98
C VAL A 229 -6.99 13.05 18.41
N ASP A 230 -5.86 13.74 18.62
CA ASP A 230 -5.33 14.08 19.96
C ASP A 230 -5.10 12.87 20.90
N ASP A 231 -4.67 11.73 20.34
CA ASP A 231 -4.40 10.47 21.05
C ASP A 231 -5.64 9.87 21.79
N GLU A 232 -6.85 10.38 21.56
CA GLU A 232 -8.08 9.81 22.11
C GLU A 232 -8.43 8.47 21.45
N PRO A 233 -8.75 7.43 22.23
CA PRO A 233 -9.11 6.13 21.69
C PRO A 233 -10.46 6.18 20.96
N ILE A 234 -10.47 5.83 19.67
CA ILE A 234 -11.69 5.76 18.87
C ILE A 234 -12.57 4.60 19.35
N ARG A 235 -13.87 4.86 19.59
CA ARG A 235 -14.85 3.83 19.94
C ARG A 235 -14.89 2.71 18.89
N ALA A 236 -15.17 1.50 19.31
CA ALA A 236 -15.20 0.34 18.43
C ALA A 236 -16.27 0.44 17.33
N SER A 237 -17.45 1.04 17.64
CA SER A 237 -18.50 1.33 16.66
C SER A 237 -18.02 2.26 15.56
N THR A 238 -17.48 3.42 15.94
CA THR A 238 -16.95 4.42 15.00
C THR A 238 -15.81 3.84 14.13
N ARG A 239 -14.96 2.99 14.71
CA ARG A 239 -13.91 2.31 13.96
C ARG A 239 -14.47 1.37 12.89
N ARG A 240 -15.57 0.66 13.19
CA ARG A 240 -16.26 -0.21 12.23
C ARG A 240 -16.91 0.61 11.11
N GLU A 241 -17.60 1.68 11.45
CA GLU A 241 -18.24 2.59 10.48
C GLU A 241 -17.19 3.18 9.50
N ILE A 242 -16.08 3.70 10.03
CA ILE A 242 -14.98 4.20 9.19
C ILE A 242 -14.44 3.11 8.27
N PHE A 243 -14.19 1.92 8.80
CA PHE A 243 -13.69 0.80 8.01
C PHE A 243 -14.68 0.41 6.90
N THR A 244 -15.95 0.21 7.25
CA THR A 244 -16.99 -0.20 6.30
C THR A 244 -17.21 0.86 5.22
N GLY A 245 -17.31 2.12 5.61
CA GLY A 245 -17.47 3.23 4.66
C GLY A 245 -16.29 3.36 3.69
N ARG A 246 -15.06 3.29 4.21
CA ARG A 246 -13.86 3.34 3.36
C ARG A 246 -13.70 2.11 2.46
N TRP A 247 -14.05 0.93 2.97
CA TRP A 247 -14.03 -0.28 2.16
C TRP A 247 -15.01 -0.20 0.99
N SER A 248 -16.26 0.19 1.27
CA SER A 248 -17.28 0.36 0.22
C SER A 248 -16.90 1.43 -0.78
N ALA A 249 -16.41 2.59 -0.32
CA ALA A 249 -15.96 3.66 -1.20
C ALA A 249 -14.80 3.21 -2.10
N LEU A 250 -13.83 2.45 -1.55
CA LEU A 250 -12.70 1.91 -2.31
C LEU A 250 -13.18 0.91 -3.37
N MET A 251 -14.07 -0.01 -3.00
CA MET A 251 -14.63 -1.00 -3.94
C MET A 251 -15.38 -0.31 -5.09
N THR A 252 -16.24 0.66 -4.79
CA THR A 252 -16.99 1.40 -5.81
C THR A 252 -16.06 2.16 -6.75
N GLU A 253 -15.09 2.87 -6.21
CA GLU A 253 -14.19 3.71 -7.01
C GLU A 253 -13.25 2.88 -7.90
N LEU A 254 -12.73 1.77 -7.36
CA LEU A 254 -11.84 0.90 -8.12
C LEU A 254 -12.60 0.02 -9.12
N ALA A 255 -13.89 -0.21 -8.93
CA ALA A 255 -14.70 -0.98 -9.90
C ALA A 255 -15.16 -0.13 -11.10
N GLY A 256 -15.10 1.20 -11.01
CA GLY A 256 -15.53 2.16 -12.04
C GLY A 256 -16.98 2.52 -11.88
#